data_bae91d53b50f2d3d6f650f1b0acd1a20
#
_entry.id   bae91d53b50f2d3d6f650f1b0acd1a20
#
_cell.length_a   1.000
_cell.length_b   1.000
_cell.length_c   1.000
_cell.angle_alpha   90.00
_cell.angle_beta   90.00
_cell.angle_gamma   90.00
#
_symmetry.space_group_name_H-M   'P 1'
#
loop_
_entity.id
_entity.type
_entity.pdbx_description
1 polymer ?
#
loop_
_entity_poly.entity_id
_entity_poly.type
_entity_poly.pdbx_seq_one_letter_code
_entity_poly.pdbx_strand_id
1 'polypeptide(L)'
;DVERSRGLGDVYKRQLYNILHFFHVPVNIRDICVMLAPMFSVLTVLAAYLFTSMMKDDAAGLLAALFIGIAPGYISRSVAGSYDNEAIAIFLLLFTFYLWVRSVRDGSMLFGMLTALSYFYMVAAWGGYVFITNMIPLHALVLVLMGRFSERLYVAYSSFYAIGTLASMQIPFVGFQPVRTSEHMAALGVFGLLQLIALTETVRRYVSSAQFKVLVRASVAILALAAFAALVALTYAGYIAPWTGRFYSLWDTSYAKKHIPIIASVSEHQPPAWSTYFLDLHCLALLFPAGLFFLFQELRDEHVFVVIYAVMASYFSGVMVRLILTLTPCVCVCAAVAASTLIDTYAGASPEAPKRTERTPRTKRLPIESRCLVIGC
;
A
#
# COMPACT_ATOMS: atom_id res chain seq x y z
N ASP A 1 -25.85 6.23 19.58
CA ASP A 1 -24.65 6.70 18.86
C ASP A 1 -23.33 6.46 19.61
N VAL A 2 -23.34 6.36 20.95
CA VAL A 2 -22.15 6.01 21.75
C VAL A 2 -21.70 4.56 21.56
N GLU A 3 -22.59 3.63 21.21
CA GLU A 3 -22.22 2.24 20.92
C GLU A 3 -21.56 2.06 19.53
N ARG A 4 -21.81 2.96 18.57
CA ARG A 4 -21.13 2.96 17.26
C ARG A 4 -19.69 3.45 17.31
N SER A 5 -19.29 4.18 18.34
CA SER A 5 -17.93 4.71 18.50
C SER A 5 -16.99 3.79 19.26
N ARG A 6 -17.44 2.64 19.74
CA ARG A 6 -16.56 1.59 20.26
C ARG A 6 -15.81 0.99 19.10
N GLY A 7 -14.67 1.61 18.77
CA GLY A 7 -13.80 1.16 17.70
C GLY A 7 -13.38 -0.29 17.88
N LEU A 8 -13.15 -0.99 16.77
CA LEU A 8 -12.70 -2.39 16.79
C LEU A 8 -11.45 -2.61 17.68
N GLY A 9 -10.68 -1.56 17.96
CA GLY A 9 -9.59 -1.61 18.93
C GLY A 9 -9.98 -2.16 20.30
N ASP A 10 -11.16 -1.81 20.81
CA ASP A 10 -11.64 -2.31 22.09
C ASP A 10 -12.08 -3.77 21.99
N VAL A 11 -12.59 -4.20 20.84
CA VAL A 11 -12.97 -5.60 20.60
C VAL A 11 -11.74 -6.50 20.60
N TYR A 12 -10.64 -6.10 19.93
CA TYR A 12 -9.39 -6.87 19.92
C TYR A 12 -8.77 -7.03 21.29
N LYS A 13 -8.75 -5.96 22.07
CA LYS A 13 -8.22 -5.97 23.43
C LYS A 13 -9.00 -6.94 24.32
N ARG A 14 -10.32 -6.90 24.20
CA ARG A 14 -11.20 -7.81 24.92
C ARG A 14 -11.06 -9.27 24.45
N GLN A 15 -10.90 -9.49 23.14
CA GLN A 15 -10.65 -10.83 22.59
C GLN A 15 -9.32 -11.38 23.09
N LEU A 16 -8.25 -10.59 23.02
CA LEU A 16 -6.94 -10.99 23.52
C LEU A 16 -6.97 -11.29 25.03
N TYR A 17 -7.66 -10.46 25.81
CA TYR A 17 -7.90 -10.72 27.23
C TYR A 17 -8.61 -12.06 27.45
N ASN A 18 -9.70 -12.33 26.73
CA ASN A 18 -10.45 -13.59 26.85
C ASN A 18 -9.60 -14.80 26.46
N ILE A 19 -8.77 -14.68 25.42
CA ILE A 19 -7.86 -15.75 24.99
C ILE A 19 -6.82 -16.04 26.06
N LEU A 20 -6.17 -15.01 26.62
CA LEU A 20 -5.18 -15.19 27.67
C LEU A 20 -5.78 -15.79 28.95
N HIS A 21 -6.97 -15.36 29.33
CA HIS A 21 -7.72 -15.95 30.45
C HIS A 21 -8.13 -17.39 30.21
N PHE A 22 -8.48 -17.75 28.97
CA PHE A 22 -8.75 -19.15 28.60
C PHE A 22 -7.52 -20.03 28.81
N PHE A 23 -6.31 -19.50 28.58
CA PHE A 23 -5.04 -20.20 28.88
C PHE A 23 -4.58 -20.05 30.33
N HIS A 24 -5.44 -19.56 31.25
CA HIS A 24 -5.14 -19.37 32.66
C HIS A 24 -3.95 -18.43 32.93
N VAL A 25 -3.66 -17.50 32.03
CA VAL A 25 -2.63 -16.46 32.23
C VAL A 25 -3.24 -15.31 33.03
N PRO A 26 -2.74 -15.04 34.27
CA PRO A 26 -3.31 -13.99 35.14
C PRO A 26 -2.82 -12.61 34.72
N VAL A 27 -3.40 -12.06 33.66
CA VAL A 27 -3.04 -10.73 33.13
C VAL A 27 -4.23 -9.79 33.26
N ASN A 28 -3.99 -8.58 33.75
CA ASN A 28 -5.01 -7.53 33.78
C ASN A 28 -5.23 -6.93 32.40
N ILE A 29 -6.46 -6.54 32.09
CA ILE A 29 -6.78 -5.88 30.82
C ILE A 29 -5.98 -4.60 30.61
N ARG A 30 -5.61 -3.91 31.70
CA ARG A 30 -4.74 -2.73 31.68
C ARG A 30 -3.37 -3.04 31.13
N ASP A 31 -2.77 -4.14 31.54
CA ASP A 31 -1.42 -4.55 31.09
C ASP A 31 -1.43 -4.93 29.61
N ILE A 32 -2.49 -5.57 29.15
CA ILE A 32 -2.70 -5.86 27.72
C ILE A 32 -2.79 -4.55 26.91
N CYS A 33 -3.54 -3.57 27.40
CA CYS A 33 -3.67 -2.28 26.72
C CYS A 33 -2.33 -1.51 26.65
N VAL A 34 -1.51 -1.62 27.67
CA VAL A 34 -0.19 -0.98 27.72
C VAL A 34 0.80 -1.67 26.78
N MET A 35 0.79 -2.99 26.73
CA MET A 35 1.79 -3.78 25.98
C MET A 35 1.42 -4.03 24.51
N LEU A 36 0.20 -3.71 24.09
CA LEU A 36 -0.28 -4.00 22.75
C LEU A 36 0.54 -3.27 21.67
N ALA A 37 0.80 -1.98 21.86
CA ALA A 37 1.57 -1.17 20.92
C ALA A 37 3.02 -1.68 20.75
N PRO A 38 3.78 -1.97 21.81
CA PRO A 38 5.10 -2.59 21.70
C PRO A 38 5.08 -3.97 21.01
N MET A 39 4.06 -4.80 21.27
CA MET A 39 3.95 -6.10 20.59
C MET A 39 3.79 -5.95 19.08
N PHE A 40 2.94 -5.02 18.63
CA PHE A 40 2.81 -4.71 17.21
C PHE A 40 4.06 -4.05 16.63
N SER A 41 4.84 -3.33 17.43
CA SER A 41 6.13 -2.78 17.01
C SER A 41 7.11 -3.90 16.62
N VAL A 42 7.18 -4.98 17.38
CA VAL A 42 8.01 -6.16 17.02
C VAL A 42 7.57 -6.75 15.69
N LEU A 43 6.25 -6.88 15.46
CA LEU A 43 5.72 -7.37 14.19
C LEU A 43 6.03 -6.41 13.03
N THR A 44 6.03 -5.10 13.27
CA THR A 44 6.40 -4.09 12.26
C THR A 44 7.87 -4.22 11.86
N VAL A 45 8.76 -4.40 12.82
CA VAL A 45 10.19 -4.63 12.59
C VAL A 45 10.40 -5.89 11.73
N LEU A 46 9.68 -6.96 12.04
CA LEU A 46 9.73 -8.20 11.25
C LEU A 46 9.18 -8.01 9.84
N ALA A 47 8.07 -7.28 9.69
CA ALA A 47 7.50 -6.95 8.37
C ALA A 47 8.46 -6.10 7.55
N ALA A 48 9.16 -5.14 8.15
CA ALA A 48 10.18 -4.33 7.49
C ALA A 48 11.36 -5.19 7.00
N TYR A 49 11.82 -6.13 7.83
CA TYR A 49 12.84 -7.10 7.43
C TYR A 49 12.40 -7.89 6.19
N LEU A 50 11.22 -8.51 6.26
CA LEU A 50 10.70 -9.34 5.16
C LEU A 50 10.48 -8.55 3.88
N PHE A 51 9.97 -7.33 3.98
CA PHE A 51 9.72 -6.47 2.83
C PHE A 51 11.02 -6.00 2.17
N THR A 52 12.00 -5.57 2.96
CA THR A 52 13.27 -5.06 2.43
C THR A 52 14.18 -6.18 1.91
N SER A 53 14.15 -7.37 2.52
CA SER A 53 14.89 -8.53 2.01
C SER A 53 14.42 -8.98 0.62
N MET A 54 13.17 -8.69 0.27
CA MET A 54 12.67 -8.91 -1.10
C MET A 54 13.20 -7.88 -2.10
N MET A 55 13.51 -6.66 -1.65
CA MET A 55 14.00 -5.58 -2.52
C MET A 55 15.46 -5.80 -2.91
N LYS A 56 16.30 -6.18 -1.97
CA LYS A 56 17.73 -6.37 -2.21
C LYS A 56 18.23 -7.70 -1.65
N ASP A 57 18.54 -7.75 -0.37
CA ASP A 57 19.14 -8.89 0.33
C ASP A 57 18.77 -8.90 1.82
N ASP A 58 19.16 -9.96 2.52
CA ASP A 58 18.89 -10.11 3.95
C ASP A 58 19.63 -9.09 4.81
N ALA A 59 20.79 -8.59 4.36
CA ALA A 59 21.56 -7.55 5.06
C ALA A 59 20.79 -6.22 5.03
N ALA A 60 20.25 -5.83 3.88
CA ALA A 60 19.36 -4.67 3.77
C ALA A 60 18.11 -4.84 4.64
N GLY A 61 17.56 -6.07 4.70
CA GLY A 61 16.44 -6.39 5.58
C GLY A 61 16.73 -6.14 7.05
N LEU A 62 17.90 -6.59 7.55
CA LEU A 62 18.34 -6.35 8.93
C LEU A 62 18.53 -4.86 9.24
N LEU A 63 19.11 -4.11 8.28
CA LEU A 63 19.23 -2.65 8.43
C LEU A 63 17.87 -1.95 8.47
N ALA A 64 16.90 -2.37 7.66
CA ALA A 64 15.54 -1.83 7.71
C ALA A 64 14.86 -2.11 9.04
N ALA A 65 15.01 -3.33 9.56
CA ALA A 65 14.51 -3.72 10.87
C ALA A 65 15.11 -2.86 11.99
N LEU A 66 16.43 -2.61 11.94
CA LEU A 66 17.11 -1.71 12.86
C LEU A 66 16.57 -0.29 12.76
N PHE A 67 16.49 0.26 11.54
CA PHE A 67 16.09 1.65 11.32
C PHE A 67 14.66 1.91 11.80
N ILE A 68 13.71 1.03 11.47
CA ILE A 68 12.33 1.22 11.91
C ILE A 68 12.18 1.04 13.43
N GLY A 69 12.99 0.16 14.02
CA GLY A 69 13.00 -0.07 15.47
C GLY A 69 13.50 1.12 16.28
N ILE A 70 14.33 2.00 15.71
CA ILE A 70 14.90 3.17 16.38
C ILE A 70 14.39 4.51 15.85
N ALA A 71 13.60 4.53 14.76
CA ALA A 71 13.10 5.77 14.17
C ALA A 71 12.08 6.47 15.09
N PRO A 72 12.34 7.71 15.55
CA PRO A 72 11.41 8.43 16.44
C PRO A 72 10.02 8.61 15.82
N GLY A 73 9.93 8.83 14.51
CA GLY A 73 8.67 8.96 13.80
C GLY A 73 7.74 7.75 13.92
N TYR A 74 8.29 6.55 14.18
CA TYR A 74 7.50 5.36 14.47
C TYR A 74 7.36 5.10 15.98
N ILE A 75 8.45 5.25 16.75
CA ILE A 75 8.44 5.01 18.21
C ILE A 75 7.41 5.88 18.91
N SER A 76 7.25 7.13 18.49
CA SER A 76 6.29 8.07 19.07
C SER A 76 4.86 7.53 19.18
N ARG A 77 4.48 6.61 18.29
CA ARG A 77 3.14 5.97 18.24
C ARG A 77 3.13 4.53 18.75
N SER A 78 4.28 3.93 19.04
CA SER A 78 4.40 2.55 19.51
C SER A 78 4.92 2.42 20.94
N VAL A 79 4.96 3.50 21.70
CA VAL A 79 5.35 3.51 23.10
C VAL A 79 4.35 2.75 23.96
N ALA A 80 4.84 2.07 24.99
CA ALA A 80 4.00 1.41 25.99
C ALA A 80 3.01 2.39 26.63
N GLY A 81 1.73 2.04 26.61
CA GLY A 81 0.66 2.92 27.06
C GLY A 81 0.08 3.86 26.00
N SER A 82 0.64 3.88 24.80
CA SER A 82 0.00 4.53 23.66
C SER A 82 -1.23 3.71 23.24
N TYR A 83 -2.40 4.22 23.58
CA TYR A 83 -3.68 3.55 23.31
C TYR A 83 -4.24 3.96 21.95
N ASP A 84 -3.37 4.05 20.95
CA ASP A 84 -3.78 4.42 19.58
C ASP A 84 -3.77 3.19 18.64
N ASN A 85 -4.70 3.15 17.70
CA ASN A 85 -4.78 2.11 16.70
C ASN A 85 -3.67 2.25 15.63
N GLU A 86 -2.93 3.35 15.62
CA GLU A 86 -1.89 3.65 14.64
C GLU A 86 -0.73 2.64 14.69
N ALA A 87 -0.34 2.16 15.87
CA ALA A 87 0.70 1.13 15.99
C ALA A 87 0.32 -0.18 15.26
N ILE A 88 -0.94 -0.58 15.38
CA ILE A 88 -1.49 -1.74 14.66
C ILE A 88 -1.55 -1.45 13.15
N ALA A 89 -2.00 -0.25 12.80
CA ALA A 89 -2.20 0.17 11.43
C ALA A 89 -0.88 0.19 10.63
N ILE A 90 0.22 0.67 11.19
CA ILE A 90 1.52 0.71 10.51
C ILE A 90 2.05 -0.69 10.24
N PHE A 91 1.91 -1.61 11.19
CA PHE A 91 2.22 -3.01 10.95
C PHE A 91 1.42 -3.56 9.77
N LEU A 92 0.10 -3.38 9.79
CA LEU A 92 -0.78 -3.90 8.74
C LEU A 92 -0.51 -3.24 7.38
N LEU A 93 -0.18 -1.95 7.36
CA LEU A 93 0.21 -1.25 6.15
C LEU A 93 1.42 -1.92 5.50
N LEU A 94 2.50 -2.06 6.27
CA LEU A 94 3.76 -2.61 5.76
C LEU A 94 3.63 -4.10 5.41
N PHE A 95 2.90 -4.86 6.23
CA PHE A 95 2.66 -6.28 6.01
C PHE A 95 1.76 -6.53 4.78
N THR A 96 0.74 -5.70 4.57
CA THR A 96 -0.09 -5.76 3.36
C THR A 96 0.73 -5.47 2.11
N PHE A 97 1.64 -4.50 2.15
CA PHE A 97 2.52 -4.18 1.04
C PHE A 97 3.53 -5.30 0.75
N TYR A 98 4.08 -5.92 1.80
CA TYR A 98 4.92 -7.12 1.65
C TYR A 98 4.16 -8.25 0.96
N LEU A 99 2.97 -8.58 1.44
CA LEU A 99 2.15 -9.66 0.88
C LEU A 99 1.73 -9.36 -0.57
N TRP A 100 1.40 -8.09 -0.87
CA TRP A 100 1.07 -7.64 -2.21
C TRP A 100 2.22 -7.83 -3.19
N VAL A 101 3.39 -7.30 -2.86
CA VAL A 101 4.57 -7.42 -3.71
C VAL A 101 4.93 -8.89 -3.93
N ARG A 102 4.86 -9.70 -2.88
CA ARG A 102 5.08 -11.13 -2.97
C ARG A 102 4.05 -11.84 -3.85
N SER A 103 2.78 -11.47 -3.75
CA SER A 103 1.72 -12.00 -4.61
C SER A 103 1.97 -11.72 -6.08
N VAL A 104 2.39 -10.50 -6.42
CA VAL A 104 2.74 -10.10 -7.81
C VAL A 104 3.96 -10.87 -8.29
N ARG A 105 4.99 -11.01 -7.46
CA ARG A 105 6.23 -11.73 -7.79
C ARG A 105 6.01 -13.22 -8.03
N ASP A 106 5.30 -13.89 -7.11
CA ASP A 106 5.10 -15.33 -7.14
C ASP A 106 3.89 -15.73 -8.02
N GLY A 107 2.97 -14.81 -8.29
CA GLY A 107 1.73 -15.09 -9.01
C GLY A 107 0.76 -15.98 -8.24
N SER A 108 0.87 -16.00 -6.92
CA SER A 108 0.12 -16.90 -6.05
C SER A 108 -1.20 -16.27 -5.60
N MET A 109 -2.30 -16.97 -5.87
CA MET A 109 -3.62 -16.60 -5.37
C MET A 109 -3.68 -16.59 -3.82
N LEU A 110 -2.94 -17.49 -3.17
CA LEU A 110 -2.88 -17.55 -1.71
C LEU A 110 -2.35 -16.25 -1.11
N PHE A 111 -1.23 -15.72 -1.65
CA PHE A 111 -0.69 -14.44 -1.19
C PHE A 111 -1.63 -13.28 -1.52
N GLY A 112 -2.38 -13.33 -2.63
CA GLY A 112 -3.44 -12.37 -2.94
C GLY A 112 -4.57 -12.39 -1.90
N MET A 113 -5.01 -13.56 -1.48
CA MET A 113 -6.01 -13.71 -0.40
C MET A 113 -5.47 -13.23 0.94
N LEU A 114 -4.22 -13.55 1.29
CA LEU A 114 -3.59 -13.06 2.52
C LEU A 114 -3.45 -11.53 2.51
N THR A 115 -3.12 -10.93 1.36
CA THR A 115 -3.12 -9.48 1.19
C THR A 115 -4.50 -8.90 1.46
N ALA A 116 -5.56 -9.53 0.95
CA ALA A 116 -6.94 -9.09 1.19
C ALA A 116 -7.34 -9.21 2.66
N LEU A 117 -6.92 -10.27 3.36
CA LEU A 117 -7.19 -10.44 4.79
C LEU A 117 -6.43 -9.41 5.65
N SER A 118 -5.16 -9.16 5.34
CA SER A 118 -4.38 -8.10 6.01
C SER A 118 -4.99 -6.72 5.77
N TYR A 119 -5.42 -6.45 4.53
CA TYR A 119 -6.15 -5.23 4.18
C TYR A 119 -7.48 -5.13 4.95
N PHE A 120 -8.27 -6.19 5.02
CA PHE A 120 -9.50 -6.23 5.79
C PHE A 120 -9.29 -5.87 7.27
N TYR A 121 -8.22 -6.41 7.88
CA TYR A 121 -7.87 -6.08 9.25
C TYR A 121 -7.45 -4.61 9.39
N MET A 122 -6.72 -4.07 8.40
CA MET A 122 -6.37 -2.65 8.36
C MET A 122 -7.60 -1.74 8.25
N VAL A 123 -8.59 -2.09 7.41
CA VAL A 123 -9.87 -1.37 7.28
C VAL A 123 -10.59 -1.30 8.63
N ALA A 124 -10.53 -2.40 9.40
CA ALA A 124 -11.13 -2.47 10.72
C ALA A 124 -10.36 -1.64 11.76
N ALA A 125 -9.06 -1.45 11.61
CA ALA A 125 -8.19 -0.79 12.59
C ALA A 125 -8.12 0.74 12.40
N TRP A 126 -8.00 1.22 11.16
CA TRP A 126 -7.71 2.64 10.91
C TRP A 126 -8.25 3.16 9.58
N GLY A 127 -8.80 4.38 9.59
CA GLY A 127 -9.31 5.03 8.37
C GLY A 127 -8.26 5.31 7.29
N GLY A 128 -6.97 5.19 7.60
CA GLY A 128 -5.88 5.28 6.63
C GLY A 128 -5.78 4.11 5.64
N TYR A 129 -6.67 3.13 5.72
CA TYR A 129 -6.77 2.03 4.75
C TYR A 129 -6.98 2.52 3.31
N VAL A 130 -7.55 3.71 3.13
CA VAL A 130 -7.74 4.34 1.82
C VAL A 130 -6.41 4.54 1.10
N PHE A 131 -5.32 4.74 1.83
CA PHE A 131 -3.99 4.79 1.25
C PHE A 131 -3.61 3.46 0.56
N ILE A 132 -3.86 2.32 1.19
CA ILE A 132 -3.62 0.99 0.61
C ILE A 132 -4.51 0.78 -0.63
N THR A 133 -5.81 1.13 -0.51
CA THR A 133 -6.80 0.96 -1.58
C THR A 133 -6.44 1.74 -2.85
N ASN A 134 -5.69 2.83 -2.73
CA ASN A 134 -5.25 3.61 -3.87
C ASN A 134 -3.82 3.24 -4.33
N MET A 135 -2.93 2.84 -3.41
CA MET A 135 -1.55 2.46 -3.74
C MET A 135 -1.46 1.19 -4.57
N ILE A 136 -2.20 0.15 -4.20
CA ILE A 136 -2.17 -1.13 -4.92
C ILE A 136 -2.68 -0.99 -6.36
N PRO A 137 -3.85 -0.36 -6.62
CA PRO A 137 -4.29 -0.10 -7.98
C PRO A 137 -3.34 0.79 -8.78
N LEU A 138 -2.78 1.81 -8.15
CA LEU A 138 -1.82 2.70 -8.82
C LEU A 138 -0.58 1.92 -9.28
N HIS A 139 -0.04 1.04 -8.45
CA HIS A 139 1.06 0.17 -8.84
C HIS A 139 0.67 -0.76 -10.01
N ALA A 140 -0.50 -1.41 -9.93
CA ALA A 140 -0.99 -2.26 -11.01
C ALA A 140 -1.17 -1.48 -12.32
N LEU A 141 -1.73 -0.27 -12.25
CA LEU A 141 -1.89 0.61 -13.40
C LEU A 141 -0.54 1.01 -14.01
N VAL A 142 0.43 1.41 -13.19
CA VAL A 142 1.78 1.78 -13.66
C VAL A 142 2.46 0.59 -14.33
N LEU A 143 2.37 -0.63 -13.79
CA LEU A 143 2.92 -1.82 -14.44
C LEU A 143 2.26 -2.08 -15.80
N VAL A 144 0.96 -1.89 -15.92
CA VAL A 144 0.23 -2.00 -17.20
C VAL A 144 0.72 -0.94 -18.19
N LEU A 145 0.84 0.33 -17.77
CA LEU A 145 1.33 1.43 -18.61
C LEU A 145 2.79 1.22 -19.07
N MET A 146 3.62 0.61 -18.23
CA MET A 146 4.98 0.21 -18.59
C MET A 146 5.04 -1.00 -19.52
N GLY A 147 3.90 -1.56 -19.93
CA GLY A 147 3.82 -2.75 -20.77
C GLY A 147 4.27 -4.04 -20.05
N ARG A 148 4.24 -4.06 -18.72
CA ARG A 148 4.62 -5.21 -17.89
C ARG A 148 3.42 -6.00 -17.37
N PHE A 149 2.32 -6.01 -18.15
CA PHE A 149 1.19 -6.86 -17.82
C PHE A 149 1.60 -8.34 -17.78
N SER A 150 1.18 -9.06 -16.76
CA SER A 150 1.43 -10.50 -16.60
C SER A 150 0.21 -11.18 -16.00
N GLU A 151 0.06 -12.48 -16.27
CA GLU A 151 -0.99 -13.31 -15.65
C GLU A 151 -0.88 -13.30 -14.12
N ARG A 152 0.35 -13.16 -13.61
CA ARG A 152 0.61 -13.06 -12.16
C ARG A 152 -0.02 -11.81 -11.55
N LEU A 153 0.16 -10.65 -12.21
CA LEU A 153 -0.45 -9.40 -11.79
C LEU A 153 -1.98 -9.48 -11.82
N TYR A 154 -2.54 -10.10 -12.87
CA TYR A 154 -3.98 -10.31 -12.99
C TYR A 154 -4.55 -11.14 -11.84
N VAL A 155 -3.93 -12.30 -11.54
CA VAL A 155 -4.36 -13.18 -10.44
C VAL A 155 -4.22 -12.49 -9.08
N ALA A 156 -3.07 -11.84 -8.83
CA ALA A 156 -2.81 -11.13 -7.58
C ALA A 156 -3.83 -10.02 -7.33
N TYR A 157 -4.07 -9.18 -8.35
CA TYR A 157 -4.99 -8.04 -8.20
C TYR A 157 -6.45 -8.49 -8.09
N SER A 158 -6.88 -9.44 -8.93
CA SER A 158 -8.27 -9.92 -8.93
C SER A 158 -8.63 -10.60 -7.62
N SER A 159 -7.74 -11.42 -7.06
CA SER A 159 -7.95 -12.06 -5.76
C SER A 159 -7.97 -11.06 -4.62
N PHE A 160 -7.02 -10.10 -4.62
CA PHE A 160 -6.98 -9.03 -3.61
C PHE A 160 -8.25 -8.18 -3.65
N TYR A 161 -8.62 -7.66 -4.83
CA TYR A 161 -9.73 -6.73 -4.97
C TYR A 161 -11.07 -7.38 -4.63
N ALA A 162 -11.35 -8.56 -5.20
CA ALA A 162 -12.63 -9.24 -4.98
C ALA A 162 -12.84 -9.58 -3.49
N ILE A 163 -11.86 -10.24 -2.87
CA ILE A 163 -11.97 -10.67 -1.47
C ILE A 163 -11.88 -9.47 -0.52
N GLY A 164 -10.95 -8.54 -0.77
CA GLY A 164 -10.75 -7.37 0.08
C GLY A 164 -11.96 -6.44 0.09
N THR A 165 -12.57 -6.19 -1.07
CA THR A 165 -13.76 -5.34 -1.17
C THR A 165 -14.97 -5.99 -0.50
N LEU A 166 -15.23 -7.27 -0.77
CA LEU A 166 -16.35 -8.00 -0.14
C LEU A 166 -16.19 -8.09 1.38
N ALA A 167 -14.98 -8.36 1.85
CA ALA A 167 -14.70 -8.40 3.29
C ALA A 167 -14.85 -7.02 3.94
N SER A 168 -14.34 -5.96 3.32
CA SER A 168 -14.46 -4.60 3.87
C SER A 168 -15.90 -4.11 4.02
N MET A 169 -16.81 -4.55 3.14
CA MET A 169 -18.23 -4.23 3.23
C MET A 169 -18.93 -4.86 4.47
N GLN A 170 -18.35 -5.91 5.05
CA GLN A 170 -18.88 -6.55 6.25
C GLN A 170 -18.64 -5.73 7.52
N ILE A 171 -17.75 -4.74 7.47
CA ILE A 171 -17.45 -3.89 8.61
C ILE A 171 -18.55 -2.84 8.77
N PRO A 172 -19.28 -2.78 9.91
CA PRO A 172 -20.50 -1.97 10.05
C PRO A 172 -20.33 -0.48 9.79
N PHE A 173 -19.16 0.10 10.11
CA PHE A 173 -18.91 1.54 9.91
C PHE A 173 -18.43 1.88 8.49
N VAL A 174 -17.98 0.90 7.72
CA VAL A 174 -17.56 1.06 6.32
C VAL A 174 -18.75 0.76 5.39
N GLY A 175 -19.43 -0.37 5.61
CA GLY A 175 -20.59 -0.78 4.83
C GLY A 175 -20.33 -0.69 3.32
N PHE A 176 -21.19 0.02 2.59
CA PHE A 176 -21.10 0.16 1.13
C PHE A 176 -20.17 1.29 0.65
N GLN A 177 -19.36 1.90 1.51
CA GLN A 177 -18.44 2.96 1.10
C GLN A 177 -17.49 2.52 -0.04
N PRO A 178 -16.92 1.29 -0.05
CA PRO A 178 -16.02 0.85 -1.12
C PRO A 178 -16.59 0.89 -2.53
N VAL A 179 -17.91 0.90 -2.67
CA VAL A 179 -18.62 0.98 -3.98
C VAL A 179 -19.36 2.30 -4.20
N ARG A 180 -19.45 3.18 -3.19
CA ARG A 180 -20.19 4.44 -3.28
C ARG A 180 -19.33 5.69 -3.26
N THR A 181 -18.16 5.62 -2.64
CA THR A 181 -17.29 6.80 -2.51
C THR A 181 -16.31 6.88 -3.67
N SER A 182 -16.10 8.10 -4.16
CA SER A 182 -15.18 8.38 -5.26
C SER A 182 -13.74 7.96 -4.98
N GLU A 183 -13.35 7.90 -3.72
CA GLU A 183 -12.03 7.52 -3.24
C GLU A 183 -11.65 6.06 -3.56
N HIS A 184 -12.66 5.19 -3.73
CA HIS A 184 -12.47 3.78 -4.04
C HIS A 184 -12.70 3.45 -5.53
N MET A 185 -13.22 4.41 -6.31
CA MET A 185 -13.53 4.18 -7.72
C MET A 185 -12.30 3.89 -8.58
N ALA A 186 -11.13 4.40 -8.19
CA ALA A 186 -9.87 4.09 -8.87
C ALA A 186 -9.55 2.58 -8.81
N ALA A 187 -9.78 1.94 -7.68
CA ALA A 187 -9.56 0.50 -7.52
C ALA A 187 -10.51 -0.33 -8.39
N LEU A 188 -11.79 0.06 -8.46
CA LEU A 188 -12.76 -0.56 -9.35
C LEU A 188 -12.40 -0.37 -10.82
N GLY A 189 -11.96 0.85 -11.19
CA GLY A 189 -11.55 1.17 -12.56
C GLY A 189 -10.36 0.32 -13.02
N VAL A 190 -9.34 0.15 -12.18
CA VAL A 190 -8.19 -0.71 -12.48
C VAL A 190 -8.60 -2.18 -12.55
N PHE A 191 -9.52 -2.63 -11.68
CA PHE A 191 -10.06 -3.99 -11.77
C PHE A 191 -10.73 -4.23 -13.13
N GLY A 192 -11.61 -3.32 -13.56
CA GLY A 192 -12.25 -3.40 -14.87
C GLY A 192 -11.25 -3.38 -16.02
N LEU A 193 -10.21 -2.53 -15.94
CA LEU A 193 -9.15 -2.46 -16.93
C LEU A 193 -8.40 -3.80 -17.07
N LEU A 194 -8.02 -4.43 -15.96
CA LEU A 194 -7.34 -5.72 -15.99
C LEU A 194 -8.22 -6.84 -16.53
N GLN A 195 -9.54 -6.84 -16.23
CA GLN A 195 -10.49 -7.78 -16.82
C GLN A 195 -10.58 -7.60 -18.34
N LEU A 196 -10.62 -6.36 -18.84
CA LEU A 196 -10.63 -6.06 -20.26
C LEU A 196 -9.34 -6.52 -20.97
N ILE A 197 -8.18 -6.29 -20.34
CA ILE A 197 -6.91 -6.76 -20.90
C ILE A 197 -6.88 -8.29 -20.96
N ALA A 198 -7.29 -8.98 -19.89
CA ALA A 198 -7.36 -10.44 -19.87
C ALA A 198 -8.33 -10.99 -20.93
N LEU A 199 -9.49 -10.34 -21.12
CA LEU A 199 -10.44 -10.70 -22.14
C LEU A 199 -9.85 -10.49 -23.56
N THR A 200 -9.18 -9.35 -23.79
CA THR A 200 -8.57 -9.07 -25.09
C THR A 200 -7.46 -10.06 -25.44
N GLU A 201 -6.62 -10.44 -24.47
CA GLU A 201 -5.60 -11.48 -24.67
C GLU A 201 -6.21 -12.86 -24.97
N THR A 202 -7.35 -13.16 -24.35
CA THR A 202 -8.08 -14.41 -24.63
C THR A 202 -8.66 -14.39 -26.05
N VAL A 203 -9.34 -13.31 -26.44
CA VAL A 203 -9.93 -13.16 -27.78
C VAL A 203 -8.86 -13.16 -28.87
N ARG A 204 -7.69 -12.58 -28.61
CA ARG A 204 -6.55 -12.57 -29.54
C ARG A 204 -6.13 -13.97 -30.00
N ARG A 205 -6.35 -14.99 -29.17
CA ARG A 205 -6.02 -16.39 -29.50
C ARG A 205 -6.98 -17.01 -30.55
N TYR A 206 -8.16 -16.42 -30.74
CA TYR A 206 -9.23 -16.96 -31.60
C TYR A 206 -9.51 -16.14 -32.84
N VAL A 207 -9.00 -14.90 -32.95
CA VAL A 207 -9.37 -13.96 -34.04
C VAL A 207 -8.13 -13.54 -34.84
N SER A 208 -8.31 -13.30 -36.17
CA SER A 208 -7.22 -12.84 -37.04
C SER A 208 -6.73 -11.43 -36.66
N SER A 209 -5.44 -11.15 -36.88
CA SER A 209 -4.77 -9.91 -36.43
C SER A 209 -5.44 -8.61 -36.91
N ALA A 210 -6.00 -8.61 -38.14
CA ALA A 210 -6.65 -7.43 -38.72
C ALA A 210 -8.01 -7.16 -38.06
N GLN A 211 -8.83 -8.18 -37.90
CA GLN A 211 -10.14 -8.09 -37.23
C GLN A 211 -10.00 -7.80 -35.75
N PHE A 212 -8.95 -8.35 -35.10
CA PHE A 212 -8.64 -8.10 -33.69
C PHE A 212 -8.38 -6.62 -33.41
N LYS A 213 -7.54 -5.94 -34.24
CA LYS A 213 -7.26 -4.51 -34.05
C LYS A 213 -8.51 -3.64 -34.13
N VAL A 214 -9.41 -3.91 -35.05
CA VAL A 214 -10.68 -3.18 -35.21
C VAL A 214 -11.61 -3.48 -34.04
N LEU A 215 -11.76 -4.76 -33.67
CA LEU A 215 -12.63 -5.19 -32.59
C LEU A 215 -12.20 -4.60 -31.25
N VAL A 216 -10.90 -4.66 -30.92
CA VAL A 216 -10.37 -4.12 -29.67
C VAL A 216 -10.54 -2.62 -29.59
N ARG A 217 -10.19 -1.87 -30.64
CA ARG A 217 -10.37 -0.40 -30.65
C ARG A 217 -11.84 -0.02 -30.46
N ALA A 218 -12.74 -0.67 -31.17
CA ALA A 218 -14.17 -0.41 -31.03
C ALA A 218 -14.69 -0.78 -29.63
N SER A 219 -14.31 -1.94 -29.12
CA SER A 219 -14.74 -2.39 -27.77
C SER A 219 -14.21 -1.50 -26.67
N VAL A 220 -12.93 -1.11 -26.71
CA VAL A 220 -12.33 -0.20 -25.73
C VAL A 220 -13.01 1.18 -25.79
N ALA A 221 -13.26 1.72 -26.97
CA ALA A 221 -13.94 3.00 -27.14
C ALA A 221 -15.38 2.95 -26.58
N ILE A 222 -16.15 1.91 -26.93
CA ILE A 222 -17.52 1.73 -26.46
C ILE A 222 -17.57 1.56 -24.94
N LEU A 223 -16.70 0.72 -24.38
CA LEU A 223 -16.65 0.47 -22.92
C LEU A 223 -16.18 1.71 -22.15
N ALA A 224 -15.20 2.45 -22.67
CA ALA A 224 -14.77 3.71 -22.05
C ALA A 224 -15.90 4.75 -22.06
N LEU A 225 -16.62 4.88 -23.18
CA LEU A 225 -17.76 5.78 -23.30
C LEU A 225 -18.91 5.36 -22.38
N ALA A 226 -19.23 4.06 -22.35
CA ALA A 226 -20.27 3.51 -21.47
C ALA A 226 -19.91 3.68 -19.97
N ALA A 227 -18.65 3.42 -19.60
CA ALA A 227 -18.17 3.64 -18.23
C ALA A 227 -18.21 5.11 -17.84
N PHE A 228 -17.83 6.01 -18.74
CA PHE A 228 -17.92 7.46 -18.52
C PHE A 228 -19.37 7.91 -18.37
N ALA A 229 -20.26 7.48 -19.27
CA ALA A 229 -21.69 7.80 -19.20
C ALA A 229 -22.33 7.25 -17.92
N ALA A 230 -21.99 6.02 -17.53
CA ALA A 230 -22.45 5.42 -16.27
C ALA A 230 -21.93 6.21 -15.04
N LEU A 231 -20.67 6.62 -15.04
CA LEU A 231 -20.10 7.44 -13.97
C LEU A 231 -20.86 8.77 -13.84
N VAL A 232 -21.08 9.47 -14.95
CA VAL A 232 -21.84 10.73 -14.98
C VAL A 232 -23.26 10.50 -14.48
N ALA A 233 -23.97 9.49 -14.99
CA ALA A 233 -25.34 9.18 -14.60
C ALA A 233 -25.46 8.83 -13.10
N LEU A 234 -24.55 8.01 -12.57
CA LEU A 234 -24.52 7.63 -11.15
C LEU A 234 -24.16 8.82 -10.24
N THR A 235 -23.31 9.73 -10.71
CA THR A 235 -23.00 10.96 -9.98
C THR A 235 -24.21 11.90 -9.95
N TYR A 236 -24.91 12.09 -11.09
CA TYR A 236 -26.14 12.89 -11.14
C TYR A 236 -27.28 12.28 -10.32
N ALA A 237 -27.39 10.95 -10.31
CA ALA A 237 -28.37 10.23 -9.51
C ALA A 237 -28.07 10.22 -8.00
N GLY A 238 -26.91 10.77 -7.59
CA GLY A 238 -26.49 10.83 -6.18
C GLY A 238 -26.06 9.49 -5.58
N TYR A 239 -25.85 8.47 -6.40
CA TYR A 239 -25.33 7.17 -5.93
C TYR A 239 -23.84 7.20 -5.60
N ILE A 240 -23.08 8.05 -6.32
CA ILE A 240 -21.65 8.27 -6.04
C ILE A 240 -21.53 9.57 -5.26
N ALA A 241 -21.03 9.47 -4.03
CA ALA A 241 -20.74 10.65 -3.22
C ALA A 241 -19.55 11.40 -3.80
N PRO A 242 -19.65 12.74 -4.03
CA PRO A 242 -18.51 13.53 -4.47
C PRO A 242 -17.42 13.52 -3.40
N TRP A 243 -16.20 13.85 -3.81
CA TRP A 243 -15.09 14.06 -2.87
C TRP A 243 -15.46 15.13 -1.85
N THR A 244 -15.67 14.73 -0.61
CA THR A 244 -16.07 15.62 0.48
C THR A 244 -15.32 15.28 1.76
N GLY A 245 -15.24 16.26 2.68
CA GLY A 245 -14.70 16.05 4.00
C GLY A 245 -13.17 15.98 4.05
N ARG A 246 -12.64 15.09 4.87
CA ARG A 246 -11.21 15.04 5.19
C ARG A 246 -10.31 14.70 4.00
N PHE A 247 -10.79 13.90 3.07
CA PHE A 247 -10.01 13.48 1.91
C PHE A 247 -9.86 14.60 0.88
N TYR A 248 -10.83 15.51 0.77
CA TYR A 248 -10.69 16.66 -0.09
C TYR A 248 -9.59 17.62 0.40
N SER A 249 -9.37 17.69 1.71
CA SER A 249 -8.29 18.51 2.29
C SER A 249 -6.87 18.01 1.95
N LEU A 250 -6.72 16.78 1.44
CA LEU A 250 -5.43 16.29 0.94
C LEU A 250 -5.05 16.93 -0.42
N TRP A 251 -6.03 17.42 -1.17
CA TRP A 251 -5.82 18.13 -2.45
C TRP A 251 -5.86 19.64 -2.28
N ASP A 252 -6.82 20.14 -1.52
CA ASP A 252 -6.95 21.56 -1.22
C ASP A 252 -6.76 21.80 0.28
N THR A 253 -5.56 22.23 0.67
CA THR A 253 -5.20 22.53 2.05
C THR A 253 -6.02 23.66 2.67
N SER A 254 -6.62 24.53 1.84
CA SER A 254 -7.47 25.63 2.30
C SER A 254 -8.92 25.19 2.60
N TYR A 255 -9.35 24.05 2.07
CA TYR A 255 -10.70 23.53 2.25
C TYR A 255 -11.04 23.28 3.73
N ALA A 256 -10.14 22.63 4.47
CA ALA A 256 -10.33 22.39 5.90
C ALA A 256 -10.48 23.66 6.72
N LYS A 257 -9.73 24.71 6.38
CA LYS A 257 -9.81 26.01 7.06
C LYS A 257 -11.16 26.70 6.83
N LYS A 258 -11.75 26.53 5.64
CA LYS A 258 -13.02 27.18 5.26
C LYS A 258 -14.25 26.39 5.73
N HIS A 259 -14.21 25.06 5.65
CA HIS A 259 -15.40 24.23 5.81
C HIS A 259 -15.40 23.39 7.09
N ILE A 260 -14.21 23.10 7.66
CA ILE A 260 -14.09 22.22 8.83
C ILE A 260 -13.08 22.82 9.82
N PRO A 261 -13.40 23.96 10.47
CA PRO A 261 -12.46 24.68 11.34
C PRO A 261 -11.96 23.84 12.52
N ILE A 262 -12.74 22.89 13.02
CA ILE A 262 -12.34 21.97 14.09
C ILE A 262 -11.15 21.11 13.67
N ILE A 263 -11.13 20.61 12.43
CA ILE A 263 -9.99 19.82 11.91
C ILE A 263 -8.77 20.73 11.71
N ALA A 264 -8.99 21.94 11.22
CA ALA A 264 -7.93 22.90 10.99
C ALA A 264 -7.28 23.43 12.29
N SER A 265 -7.98 23.34 13.43
CA SER A 265 -7.44 23.77 14.73
C SER A 265 -6.48 22.76 15.36
N VAL A 266 -6.47 21.51 14.92
CA VAL A 266 -5.61 20.45 15.44
C VAL A 266 -4.22 20.56 14.82
N SER A 267 -3.17 20.63 15.63
CA SER A 267 -1.78 20.78 15.17
C SER A 267 -1.30 19.66 14.26
N GLU A 268 -1.76 18.44 14.48
CA GLU A 268 -1.41 17.27 13.65
C GLU A 268 -1.93 17.34 12.21
N HIS A 269 -2.93 18.19 11.94
CA HIS A 269 -3.50 18.37 10.61
C HIS A 269 -2.90 19.56 9.85
N GLN A 270 -1.89 20.21 10.43
CA GLN A 270 -1.17 21.30 9.76
C GLN A 270 -0.01 20.73 8.92
N PRO A 271 0.43 21.46 7.88
CA PRO A 271 1.63 21.10 7.14
C PRO A 271 2.86 21.07 8.04
N PRO A 272 3.76 20.07 7.88
CA PRO A 272 4.98 19.99 8.67
C PRO A 272 5.99 21.07 8.29
N ALA A 273 6.83 21.45 9.24
CA ALA A 273 8.04 22.22 8.97
C ALA A 273 9.18 21.24 8.59
N TRP A 274 10.20 21.72 7.89
CA TRP A 274 11.38 20.90 7.54
C TRP A 274 12.07 20.28 8.77
N SER A 275 12.08 21.01 9.89
CA SER A 275 12.64 20.53 11.15
C SER A 275 11.96 19.25 11.65
N THR A 276 10.66 19.09 11.41
CA THR A 276 9.91 17.90 11.82
C THR A 276 10.45 16.64 11.16
N TYR A 277 10.76 16.70 9.87
CA TYR A 277 11.36 15.54 9.17
C TYR A 277 12.71 15.13 9.74
N PHE A 278 13.56 16.10 10.09
CA PHE A 278 14.87 15.80 10.71
C PHE A 278 14.74 15.29 12.13
N LEU A 279 13.73 15.72 12.88
CA LEU A 279 13.44 15.21 14.23
C LEU A 279 12.92 13.78 14.20
N ASP A 280 12.04 13.46 13.24
CA ASP A 280 11.38 12.16 13.16
C ASP A 280 12.23 11.09 12.43
N LEU A 281 13.06 11.50 11.47
CA LEU A 281 13.78 10.59 10.59
C LEU A 281 15.30 10.67 10.73
N HIS A 282 15.85 11.70 11.39
CA HIS A 282 17.30 11.93 11.57
C HIS A 282 18.09 11.81 10.28
N CYS A 283 19.21 11.09 10.29
CA CYS A 283 20.07 10.86 9.13
C CYS A 283 19.37 10.03 8.01
N LEU A 284 18.30 9.30 8.33
CA LEU A 284 17.54 8.53 7.34
C LEU A 284 16.91 9.43 6.26
N ALA A 285 16.57 10.68 6.60
CA ALA A 285 16.08 11.67 5.66
C ALA A 285 17.09 11.97 4.53
N LEU A 286 18.38 11.89 4.82
CA LEU A 286 19.44 12.08 3.81
C LEU A 286 19.70 10.81 2.99
N LEU A 287 19.56 9.64 3.60
CA LEU A 287 19.73 8.35 2.91
C LEU A 287 18.53 7.98 2.03
N PHE A 288 17.38 8.54 2.28
CA PHE A 288 16.14 8.26 1.55
C PHE A 288 16.26 8.52 0.03
N PRO A 289 16.66 9.71 -0.45
CA PRO A 289 16.82 9.95 -1.88
C PRO A 289 17.93 9.09 -2.50
N ALA A 290 19.00 8.77 -1.76
CA ALA A 290 20.03 7.85 -2.24
C ALA A 290 19.48 6.43 -2.45
N GLY A 291 18.62 5.95 -1.53
CA GLY A 291 17.96 4.66 -1.68
C GLY A 291 17.05 4.61 -2.89
N LEU A 292 16.27 5.66 -3.13
CA LEU A 292 15.45 5.78 -4.33
C LEU A 292 16.30 5.73 -5.61
N PHE A 293 17.43 6.42 -5.63
CA PHE A 293 18.35 6.39 -6.78
C PHE A 293 18.81 4.96 -7.08
N PHE A 294 19.22 4.18 -6.08
CA PHE A 294 19.62 2.78 -6.28
C PHE A 294 18.48 1.90 -6.76
N LEU A 295 17.25 2.11 -6.27
CA LEU A 295 16.07 1.39 -6.76
C LEU A 295 15.73 1.73 -8.22
N PHE A 296 16.00 2.95 -8.67
CA PHE A 296 15.84 3.34 -10.08
C PHE A 296 16.86 2.72 -11.01
N GLN A 297 18.07 2.43 -10.54
CA GLN A 297 19.10 1.78 -11.38
C GLN A 297 18.68 0.38 -11.83
N GLU A 298 17.97 -0.33 -10.99
CA GLU A 298 17.51 -1.70 -11.29
C GLU A 298 15.98 -1.78 -11.12
N LEU A 299 15.23 -1.30 -12.11
CA LEU A 299 13.79 -1.12 -12.03
C LEU A 299 13.05 -2.47 -12.18
N ARG A 300 12.98 -3.27 -11.11
CA ARG A 300 12.13 -4.45 -10.98
C ARG A 300 10.69 -4.04 -10.62
N ASP A 301 9.73 -4.95 -10.75
CA ASP A 301 8.33 -4.65 -10.45
C ASP A 301 8.14 -4.28 -8.96
N GLU A 302 8.90 -4.92 -8.06
CA GLU A 302 8.95 -4.61 -6.63
C GLU A 302 9.48 -3.19 -6.37
N HIS A 303 10.53 -2.78 -7.11
CA HIS A 303 11.13 -1.45 -6.97
C HIS A 303 10.18 -0.35 -7.44
N VAL A 304 9.42 -0.60 -8.51
CA VAL A 304 8.36 0.32 -8.99
C VAL A 304 7.37 0.61 -7.86
N PHE A 305 6.96 -0.43 -7.10
CA PHE A 305 6.06 -0.24 -5.98
C PHE A 305 6.64 0.70 -4.92
N VAL A 306 7.89 0.47 -4.49
CA VAL A 306 8.54 1.30 -3.46
C VAL A 306 8.72 2.74 -3.94
N VAL A 307 9.05 2.95 -5.22
CA VAL A 307 9.18 4.30 -5.80
C VAL A 307 7.84 5.04 -5.77
N ILE A 308 6.75 4.39 -6.20
CA ILE A 308 5.40 4.99 -6.15
C ILE A 308 5.03 5.30 -4.69
N TYR A 309 5.28 4.35 -3.77
CA TYR A 309 5.03 4.55 -2.36
C TYR A 309 5.80 5.74 -1.81
N ALA A 310 7.07 5.87 -2.14
CA ALA A 310 7.91 6.99 -1.71
C ALA A 310 7.36 8.34 -2.19
N VAL A 311 6.98 8.44 -3.47
CA VAL A 311 6.42 9.67 -4.04
C VAL A 311 5.11 10.04 -3.36
N MET A 312 4.18 9.10 -3.24
CA MET A 312 2.86 9.35 -2.67
C MET A 312 2.94 9.66 -1.18
N ALA A 313 3.73 8.89 -0.41
CA ALA A 313 3.90 9.13 1.01
C ALA A 313 4.60 10.47 1.31
N SER A 314 5.59 10.86 0.49
CA SER A 314 6.24 12.18 0.60
C SER A 314 5.25 13.31 0.35
N TYR A 315 4.42 13.20 -0.68
CA TYR A 315 3.39 14.19 -0.98
C TYR A 315 2.40 14.33 0.19
N PHE A 316 1.82 13.24 0.66
CA PHE A 316 0.84 13.29 1.73
C PHE A 316 1.44 13.73 3.07
N SER A 317 2.69 13.35 3.37
CA SER A 317 3.37 13.85 4.57
C SER A 317 3.58 15.37 4.53
N GLY A 318 3.81 15.95 3.34
CA GLY A 318 3.90 17.41 3.16
C GLY A 318 2.59 18.16 3.36
N VAL A 319 1.45 17.47 3.19
CA VAL A 319 0.13 18.06 3.43
C VAL A 319 -0.22 18.08 4.92
N MET A 320 0.17 17.05 5.68
CA MET A 320 -0.28 16.87 7.06
C MET A 320 0.78 16.13 7.89
N VAL A 321 1.16 16.72 9.04
CA VAL A 321 2.17 16.15 9.97
C VAL A 321 1.85 14.69 10.33
N ARG A 322 0.61 14.38 10.61
CA ARG A 322 0.17 13.02 10.98
C ARG A 322 0.56 11.96 9.94
N LEU A 323 0.64 12.33 8.66
CA LEU A 323 0.96 11.39 7.58
C LEU A 323 2.47 11.12 7.42
N ILE A 324 3.34 11.77 8.21
CA ILE A 324 4.76 11.38 8.34
C ILE A 324 4.86 9.92 8.83
N LEU A 325 3.89 9.49 9.61
CA LEU A 325 3.80 8.10 10.09
C LEU A 325 3.73 7.07 8.94
N THR A 326 3.06 7.39 7.84
CA THR A 326 3.01 6.52 6.65
C THR A 326 4.28 6.60 5.81
N LEU A 327 5.01 7.72 5.88
CA LEU A 327 6.28 7.90 5.19
C LEU A 327 7.42 7.17 5.90
N THR A 328 7.45 7.12 7.22
CA THR A 328 8.54 6.56 8.02
C THR A 328 8.95 5.14 7.60
N PRO A 329 8.04 4.16 7.42
CA PRO A 329 8.42 2.83 6.94
C PRO A 329 9.09 2.85 5.58
N CYS A 330 8.61 3.69 4.66
CA CYS A 330 9.18 3.83 3.34
C CYS A 330 10.61 4.39 3.38
N VAL A 331 10.83 5.41 4.20
CA VAL A 331 12.16 6.00 4.41
C VAL A 331 13.12 4.97 4.99
N CYS A 332 12.69 4.19 5.98
CA CYS A 332 13.52 3.14 6.58
C CYS A 332 13.92 2.07 5.55
N VAL A 333 12.99 1.64 4.69
CA VAL A 333 13.25 0.67 3.62
C VAL A 333 14.25 1.23 2.60
N CYS A 334 14.01 2.44 2.08
CA CYS A 334 14.91 3.06 1.11
C CYS A 334 16.30 3.35 1.71
N ALA A 335 16.36 3.88 2.93
CA ALA A 335 17.63 4.14 3.61
C ALA A 335 18.41 2.86 3.89
N ALA A 336 17.74 1.75 4.19
CA ALA A 336 18.39 0.46 4.37
C ALA A 336 18.99 -0.08 3.06
N VAL A 337 18.29 0.06 1.95
CA VAL A 337 18.82 -0.28 0.63
C VAL A 337 20.04 0.57 0.29
N ALA A 338 19.99 1.89 0.58
CA ALA A 338 21.13 2.79 0.39
C ALA A 338 22.33 2.37 1.24
N ALA A 339 22.12 2.19 2.54
CA ALA A 339 23.18 1.83 3.48
C ALA A 339 23.82 0.47 3.12
N SER A 340 23.02 -0.53 2.82
CA SER A 340 23.50 -1.84 2.36
C SER A 340 24.32 -1.72 1.08
N THR A 341 23.87 -0.94 0.10
CA THR A 341 24.59 -0.74 -1.17
C THR A 341 25.91 0.00 -0.98
N LEU A 342 25.94 1.01 -0.12
CA LEU A 342 27.16 1.72 0.22
C LEU A 342 28.16 0.81 0.95
N ILE A 343 27.69 0.01 1.90
CA ILE A 343 28.54 -0.97 2.62
C ILE A 343 29.12 -1.99 1.62
N ASP A 344 28.32 -2.55 0.73
CA ASP A 344 28.77 -3.50 -0.28
C ASP A 344 29.84 -2.88 -1.21
N THR A 345 29.64 -1.61 -1.59
CA THR A 345 30.55 -0.92 -2.51
C THR A 345 31.89 -0.57 -1.86
N TYR A 346 31.89 -0.11 -0.60
CA TYR A 346 33.06 0.42 0.04
C TYR A 346 33.76 -0.50 1.05
N ALA A 347 32.97 -1.39 1.72
CA ALA A 347 33.49 -2.34 2.69
C ALA A 347 33.60 -3.78 2.13
N GLY A 348 32.84 -4.11 1.10
CA GLY A 348 32.80 -5.42 0.44
C GLY A 348 33.93 -5.68 -0.55
N ALA A 349 35.05 -4.95 -0.50
CA ALA A 349 36.17 -5.09 -1.39
C ALA A 349 37.02 -6.38 -1.20
N SER A 350 36.38 -7.50 -0.78
CA SER A 350 37.00 -8.83 -0.86
C SER A 350 36.60 -9.51 -2.17
N PRO A 351 37.54 -9.96 -3.02
CA PRO A 351 37.23 -10.48 -4.37
C PRO A 351 36.56 -11.84 -4.45
N GLU A 352 36.16 -12.46 -3.34
CA GLU A 352 35.65 -13.83 -3.30
C GLU A 352 34.38 -13.97 -2.51
N ALA A 353 33.27 -13.38 -3.01
CA ALA A 353 31.95 -13.91 -2.66
C ALA A 353 31.45 -14.79 -3.81
N PRO A 354 31.06 -16.07 -3.56
CA PRO A 354 30.53 -16.92 -4.61
C PRO A 354 29.27 -16.28 -5.19
N LYS A 355 29.26 -16.06 -6.51
CA LYS A 355 28.09 -15.62 -7.25
C LYS A 355 26.92 -16.55 -6.88
N ARG A 356 26.03 -16.04 -6.02
CA ARG A 356 24.79 -16.73 -5.68
C ARG A 356 24.03 -16.88 -7.00
N THR A 357 23.88 -18.11 -7.44
CA THR A 357 23.17 -18.50 -8.66
C THR A 357 21.81 -17.80 -8.65
N GLU A 358 21.64 -16.84 -9.52
CA GLU A 358 20.38 -16.16 -9.77
C GLU A 358 19.30 -17.21 -10.09
N ARG A 359 18.46 -17.52 -9.14
CA ARG A 359 17.15 -18.06 -9.44
C ARG A 359 16.32 -16.92 -10.03
N THR A 360 16.63 -16.55 -11.27
CA THR A 360 15.74 -15.76 -12.10
C THR A 360 14.53 -16.62 -12.43
N PRO A 361 13.33 -16.32 -11.91
CA PRO A 361 12.14 -16.86 -12.50
C PRO A 361 12.09 -16.26 -13.91
N ARG A 362 12.22 -17.08 -14.94
CA ARG A 362 12.01 -16.71 -16.33
C ARG A 362 10.64 -16.05 -16.44
N THR A 363 10.60 -14.72 -16.36
CA THR A 363 9.48 -13.94 -16.85
C THR A 363 9.35 -14.27 -18.33
N LYS A 364 8.32 -15.00 -18.74
CA LYS A 364 7.91 -15.05 -20.13
C LYS A 364 7.53 -13.62 -20.53
N ARG A 365 8.50 -12.88 -21.06
CA ARG A 365 8.23 -11.57 -21.67
C ARG A 365 7.34 -11.86 -22.87
N LEU A 366 6.18 -11.25 -22.91
CA LEU A 366 5.36 -11.23 -24.11
C LEU A 366 6.18 -10.67 -25.26
N PRO A 367 6.05 -11.22 -26.50
CA PRO A 367 6.82 -10.74 -27.64
C PRO A 367 6.60 -9.24 -27.88
N ILE A 368 7.64 -8.58 -28.38
CA ILE A 368 7.75 -7.11 -28.59
C ILE A 368 6.54 -6.50 -29.35
N GLU A 369 5.84 -7.28 -30.15
CA GLU A 369 4.66 -6.85 -30.91
C GLU A 369 3.46 -6.44 -30.02
N SER A 370 3.39 -6.89 -28.76
CA SER A 370 2.32 -6.47 -27.83
C SER A 370 2.56 -5.10 -27.20
N ARG A 371 3.78 -4.55 -27.30
CA ARG A 371 4.11 -3.23 -26.74
C ARG A 371 3.45 -2.07 -27.50
N CYS A 372 3.20 -2.24 -28.80
CA CYS A 372 2.59 -1.18 -29.61
C CYS A 372 1.07 -1.01 -29.41
N LEU A 373 0.39 -1.94 -28.75
CA LEU A 373 -1.07 -1.90 -28.61
C LEU A 373 -1.55 -1.04 -27.42
N VAL A 374 -0.69 -0.80 -26.46
CA VAL A 374 -1.02 -0.01 -25.23
C VAL A 374 -0.69 1.47 -25.41
N ILE A 375 0.21 1.84 -26.34
CA ILE A 375 0.74 3.22 -26.48
C ILE A 375 0.42 3.82 -27.86
N GLY A 376 -0.56 3.33 -28.59
CA GLY A 376 -1.12 4.05 -29.75
C GLY A 376 -0.11 4.36 -30.85
N CYS A 377 0.58 3.34 -31.39
CA CYS A 377 1.18 3.38 -32.72
C CYS A 377 0.46 2.42 -33.66
#